data_2c87672cdc62dd5cbe8e2a4cf3d041e9
#
_entry.id   2c87672cdc62dd5cbe8e2a4cf3d041e9
#
_cell.length_a   1.000
_cell.length_b   1.000
_cell.length_c   1.000
_cell.angle_alpha   90.00
_cell.angle_beta   90.00
_cell.angle_gamma   90.00
#
_symmetry.space_group_name_H-M   'P 1'
#
loop_
_entity.id
_entity.type
_entity.pdbx_description
1 polymer ?
#
loop_
_entity_poly.entity_id
_entity_poly.type
_entity_poly.pdbx_seq_one_letter_code
_entity_poly.pdbx_strand_id
1 'polypeptide(L)'
;MKIHSISAKHLTIQRIGEIISEHYKLQLSDDARARIQYCREYLDKKIEDNAKPIYGVTTGFGSLCNVSIGHDYLAQLQINLMMSHACGTGDRVPNEIVKIMLLLKIQSLSYGYSGCKLDTVERLIDFFNNDIYPVVYMQGSLGASGDLVPLAHLSLPLIGLGEVEYKGEVMTGKKMLQSMKWKPIQLASKEGLALLNGTQNMSAFAVWALLQSHRLNDWADKIAAMSLDAYNGLVEPFTDAVHQVRPHKGQIVTAQRMRQLLEGSEILEKPKAYVQDPYSFRCVPQVHGAAKDTMDYVESVIDTEINSATDNPTVCPDDDIIISAGNFHGEPIALPMDFLAIALSELANISERRIYKLVSGTRGLPSFLVANPGVNSGFMITQYTAASIVSLNKSLCSPASVDSIPSCQGQEDHVSMGANAAIKLYKVVLNTERVLAIELMNAAQALEFRRPLHSSPAIQEIFDQYRKYVPFIINDEVMYPYIQKSIDFLRK
;
A
#
# COMPACT_ATOMS: atom_id res chain seq x y z
N MET A 1 13.93 13.85 19.15
CA MET A 1 13.88 12.73 18.19
C MET A 1 12.91 11.71 18.74
N LYS A 2 11.85 11.35 17.99
CA LYS A 2 10.87 10.35 18.42
C LYS A 2 11.44 8.95 18.19
N ILE A 3 11.18 8.02 19.12
CA ILE A 3 11.67 6.64 19.06
C ILE A 3 10.48 5.68 19.14
N HIS A 4 10.46 4.68 18.27
CA HIS A 4 9.56 3.54 18.34
C HIS A 4 10.34 2.31 18.83
N SER A 5 9.87 1.70 19.91
CA SER A 5 10.47 0.49 20.49
C SER A 5 9.83 -0.75 19.85
N ILE A 6 10.61 -1.46 19.06
CA ILE A 6 10.22 -2.76 18.46
C ILE A 6 10.06 -3.79 19.58
N SER A 7 8.89 -4.42 19.65
CA SER A 7 8.54 -5.37 20.70
C SER A 7 7.45 -6.33 20.21
N ALA A 8 7.02 -7.29 21.03
CA ALA A 8 5.85 -8.13 20.73
C ALA A 8 4.50 -7.43 20.94
N LYS A 9 4.48 -6.16 21.30
CA LYS A 9 3.22 -5.41 21.36
C LYS A 9 2.66 -5.26 19.96
N HIS A 10 1.34 -5.34 19.88
CA HIS A 10 0.62 -5.23 18.61
C HIS A 10 0.97 -3.92 17.89
N LEU A 11 1.42 -4.05 16.63
CA LEU A 11 1.74 -2.95 15.73
C LEU A 11 0.54 -2.72 14.80
N THR A 12 -0.05 -1.52 14.82
CA THR A 12 -1.15 -1.17 13.92
C THR A 12 -0.66 -0.51 12.64
N ILE A 13 -1.48 -0.56 11.58
CA ILE A 13 -1.20 0.10 10.30
C ILE A 13 -1.06 1.62 10.50
N GLN A 14 -1.93 2.23 11.31
CA GLN A 14 -1.85 3.66 11.65
C GLN A 14 -0.53 3.98 12.33
N ARG A 15 -0.06 3.10 13.25
CA ARG A 15 1.23 3.30 13.91
C ARG A 15 2.39 3.26 12.94
N ILE A 16 2.35 2.40 11.92
CA ILE A 16 3.33 2.40 10.84
C ILE A 16 3.29 3.74 10.09
N GLY A 17 2.10 4.22 9.75
CA GLY A 17 1.92 5.53 9.13
C GLY A 17 2.57 6.67 9.92
N GLU A 18 2.36 6.72 11.25
CA GLU A 18 2.99 7.70 12.14
C GLU A 18 4.52 7.56 12.16
N ILE A 19 5.05 6.33 12.25
CA ILE A 19 6.49 6.06 12.27
C ILE A 19 7.15 6.60 11.01
N ILE A 20 6.55 6.40 9.84
CA ILE A 20 7.08 6.84 8.56
C ILE A 20 6.94 8.35 8.39
N SER A 21 5.75 8.92 8.59
CA SER A 21 5.47 10.34 8.33
C SER A 21 6.16 11.29 9.32
N GLU A 22 6.32 10.88 10.57
CA GLU A 22 6.95 11.68 11.61
C GLU A 22 8.43 11.33 11.84
N HIS A 23 9.02 10.51 10.97
CA HIS A 23 10.45 10.15 10.95
C HIS A 23 10.96 9.59 12.30
N TYR A 24 10.20 8.66 12.91
CA TYR A 24 10.67 7.96 14.11
C TYR A 24 11.95 7.18 13.84
N LYS A 25 12.80 7.07 14.86
CA LYS A 25 13.88 6.07 14.88
C LYS A 25 13.41 4.80 15.56
N LEU A 26 13.97 3.68 15.16
CA LEU A 26 13.67 2.36 15.73
C LEU A 26 14.74 1.96 16.73
N GLN A 27 14.34 1.25 17.76
CA GLN A 27 15.23 0.51 18.66
C GLN A 27 14.54 -0.78 19.10
N LEU A 28 15.32 -1.82 19.39
CA LEU A 28 14.76 -3.03 20.00
C LEU A 28 14.48 -2.78 21.50
N SER A 29 13.35 -3.30 21.97
CA SER A 29 13.10 -3.43 23.42
C SER A 29 14.04 -4.51 24.01
N ASP A 30 14.24 -4.47 25.32
CA ASP A 30 15.05 -5.48 26.01
C ASP A 30 14.46 -6.89 25.84
N ASP A 31 13.13 -7.01 25.88
CA ASP A 31 12.42 -8.26 25.62
C ASP A 31 12.65 -8.79 24.19
N ALA A 32 12.59 -7.94 23.17
CA ALA A 32 12.87 -8.34 21.79
C ALA A 32 14.33 -8.81 21.64
N ARG A 33 15.28 -8.10 22.24
CA ARG A 33 16.70 -8.51 22.27
C ARG A 33 16.88 -9.89 22.90
N ALA A 34 16.27 -10.10 24.07
CA ALA A 34 16.34 -11.37 24.77
C ALA A 34 15.76 -12.53 23.95
N ARG A 35 14.64 -12.34 23.26
CA ARG A 35 14.03 -13.37 22.42
C ARG A 35 14.88 -13.71 21.20
N ILE A 36 15.42 -12.70 20.52
CA ILE A 36 16.32 -12.93 19.37
C ILE A 36 17.53 -13.76 19.81
N GLN A 37 18.17 -13.39 20.90
CA GLN A 37 19.33 -14.09 21.44
C GLN A 37 18.99 -15.52 21.87
N TYR A 38 17.92 -15.69 22.63
CA TYR A 38 17.46 -17.00 23.10
C TYR A 38 17.17 -17.96 21.94
N CYS A 39 16.47 -17.48 20.89
CA CYS A 39 16.20 -18.28 19.70
C CYS A 39 17.49 -18.65 18.95
N ARG A 40 18.45 -17.73 18.86
CA ARG A 40 19.73 -18.00 18.21
C ARG A 40 20.56 -19.04 18.99
N GLU A 41 20.70 -18.87 20.28
CA GLU A 41 21.43 -19.80 21.16
C GLU A 41 20.81 -21.20 21.13
N TYR A 42 19.47 -21.28 21.16
CA TYR A 42 18.77 -22.56 21.01
C TYR A 42 19.09 -23.24 19.67
N LEU A 43 19.02 -22.46 18.55
CA LEU A 43 19.31 -23.02 17.22
C LEU A 43 20.76 -23.47 17.10
N ASP A 44 21.74 -22.71 17.61
CA ASP A 44 23.15 -23.07 17.59
C ASP A 44 23.38 -24.38 18.35
N LYS A 45 22.81 -24.52 19.55
CA LYS A 45 22.89 -25.75 20.33
C LYS A 45 22.29 -26.96 19.60
N LYS A 46 21.11 -26.75 18.94
CA LYS A 46 20.48 -27.83 18.16
C LYS A 46 21.32 -28.29 16.96
N ILE A 47 22.08 -27.37 16.34
CA ILE A 47 22.98 -27.68 15.23
C ILE A 47 24.17 -28.50 15.75
N GLU A 48 24.71 -28.18 16.91
CA GLU A 48 25.84 -28.90 17.54
C GLU A 48 25.43 -30.32 18.02
N ASP A 49 24.22 -30.40 18.64
CA ASP A 49 23.74 -31.65 19.27
C ASP A 49 23.11 -32.64 18.27
N ASN A 50 22.70 -32.21 17.05
CA ASN A 50 21.87 -33.01 16.15
C ASN A 50 22.63 -33.59 14.97
N ALA A 51 22.64 -34.91 14.87
CA ALA A 51 23.08 -35.64 13.68
C ALA A 51 22.02 -35.64 12.53
N LYS A 52 20.80 -35.21 12.78
CA LYS A 52 19.71 -35.19 11.77
C LYS A 52 19.73 -33.92 10.96
N PRO A 53 19.52 -34.00 9.63
CA PRO A 53 19.40 -32.81 8.81
C PRO A 53 18.21 -31.92 9.24
N ILE A 54 18.46 -30.61 9.34
CA ILE A 54 17.43 -29.60 9.60
C ILE A 54 17.25 -28.79 8.31
N TYR A 55 16.01 -28.77 7.76
CA TYR A 55 15.72 -28.08 6.52
C TYR A 55 16.16 -26.60 6.54
N GLY A 56 16.89 -26.20 5.50
CA GLY A 56 17.35 -24.83 5.34
C GLY A 56 18.35 -24.32 6.38
N VAL A 57 18.79 -25.18 7.28
CA VAL A 57 19.82 -24.92 8.31
C VAL A 57 21.08 -25.74 8.01
N THR A 58 20.94 -27.06 7.86
CA THR A 58 22.02 -28.00 7.52
C THR A 58 21.77 -28.75 6.21
N THR A 59 20.76 -28.33 5.43
CA THR A 59 20.43 -28.85 4.10
C THR A 59 20.39 -27.74 3.07
N GLY A 60 20.34 -28.09 1.78
CA GLY A 60 19.95 -27.19 0.71
C GLY A 60 18.49 -26.75 0.83
N PHE A 61 18.01 -25.94 -0.13
CA PHE A 61 16.70 -25.30 -0.13
C PHE A 61 15.82 -25.84 -1.25
N GLY A 62 14.48 -25.68 -1.06
CA GLY A 62 13.49 -26.09 -2.05
C GLY A 62 13.63 -27.55 -2.44
N SER A 63 13.76 -27.86 -3.72
CA SER A 63 13.97 -29.23 -4.22
C SER A 63 15.30 -29.86 -3.77
N LEU A 64 16.25 -29.08 -3.28
CA LEU A 64 17.56 -29.55 -2.74
C LEU A 64 17.48 -29.86 -1.24
N CYS A 65 16.33 -29.95 -0.64
CA CYS A 65 16.11 -30.15 0.81
C CYS A 65 16.75 -31.46 1.35
N ASN A 66 16.99 -32.45 0.50
CA ASN A 66 17.61 -33.74 0.87
C ASN A 66 19.15 -33.75 0.75
N VAL A 67 19.77 -32.63 0.31
CA VAL A 67 21.22 -32.50 0.19
C VAL A 67 21.76 -31.94 1.50
N SER A 68 22.48 -32.78 2.27
CA SER A 68 23.15 -32.33 3.51
C SER A 68 24.38 -31.49 3.20
N ILE A 69 24.59 -30.41 3.96
CA ILE A 69 25.67 -29.44 3.83
C ILE A 69 26.63 -29.59 5.02
N GLY A 70 27.91 -29.74 4.73
CA GLY A 70 28.94 -29.81 5.77
C GLY A 70 29.07 -28.49 6.54
N HIS A 71 29.44 -28.59 7.81
CA HIS A 71 29.51 -27.47 8.76
C HIS A 71 30.33 -26.28 8.22
N ASP A 72 31.45 -26.58 7.55
CA ASP A 72 32.38 -25.57 6.99
C ASP A 72 31.78 -24.75 5.85
N TYR A 73 30.70 -25.21 5.25
CA TYR A 73 30.02 -24.54 4.11
C TYR A 73 28.73 -23.80 4.49
N LEU A 74 28.28 -23.89 5.75
CA LEU A 74 26.98 -23.30 6.15
C LEU A 74 26.94 -21.79 5.95
N ALA A 75 28.00 -21.07 6.30
CA ALA A 75 28.06 -19.59 6.08
C ALA A 75 28.10 -19.26 4.57
N GLN A 76 28.88 -20.01 3.78
CA GLN A 76 28.95 -19.82 2.33
C GLN A 76 27.59 -20.10 1.66
N LEU A 77 26.86 -21.11 2.13
CA LEU A 77 25.51 -21.42 1.67
C LEU A 77 24.55 -20.22 1.83
N GLN A 78 24.60 -19.53 2.97
CA GLN A 78 23.75 -18.37 3.22
C GLN A 78 24.07 -17.20 2.25
N ILE A 79 25.36 -16.95 2.01
CA ILE A 79 25.82 -15.92 1.06
C ILE A 79 25.39 -16.27 -0.37
N ASN A 80 25.61 -17.54 -0.78
CA ASN A 80 25.21 -18.01 -2.11
C ASN A 80 23.71 -17.92 -2.33
N LEU A 81 22.91 -18.22 -1.30
CA LEU A 81 21.45 -18.08 -1.33
C LEU A 81 21.06 -16.63 -1.62
N MET A 82 21.60 -15.68 -0.88
CA MET A 82 21.30 -14.26 -1.10
C MET A 82 21.70 -13.80 -2.50
N MET A 83 22.86 -14.20 -3.00
CA MET A 83 23.33 -13.82 -4.34
C MET A 83 22.44 -14.41 -5.44
N SER A 84 22.13 -15.71 -5.37
CA SER A 84 21.38 -16.40 -6.42
C SER A 84 19.91 -16.01 -6.49
N HIS A 85 19.34 -15.50 -5.40
CA HIS A 85 17.93 -15.06 -5.31
C HIS A 85 17.74 -13.59 -5.65
N ALA A 86 18.78 -12.78 -5.72
CA ALA A 86 18.70 -11.37 -6.09
C ALA A 86 18.65 -11.19 -7.62
N CYS A 87 17.58 -11.64 -8.24
CA CYS A 87 17.37 -11.64 -9.69
C CYS A 87 16.17 -10.78 -10.13
N GLY A 88 15.77 -9.77 -9.32
CA GLY A 88 14.68 -8.86 -9.61
C GLY A 88 14.98 -7.94 -10.79
N THR A 89 13.92 -7.50 -11.47
CA THR A 89 13.99 -6.65 -12.67
C THR A 89 12.81 -5.64 -12.73
N GLY A 90 12.80 -4.79 -13.74
CA GLY A 90 11.76 -3.79 -13.96
C GLY A 90 11.99 -2.50 -13.16
N ASP A 91 10.92 -1.80 -12.84
CA ASP A 91 10.98 -0.56 -12.07
C ASP A 91 11.44 -0.80 -10.63
N ARG A 92 12.07 0.22 -10.03
CA ARG A 92 12.45 0.17 -8.62
C ARG A 92 11.21 0.32 -7.73
N VAL A 93 11.20 -0.41 -6.63
CA VAL A 93 10.21 -0.21 -5.56
C VAL A 93 10.48 1.17 -4.91
N PRO A 94 9.45 2.01 -4.72
CA PRO A 94 9.60 3.31 -4.07
C PRO A 94 10.23 3.23 -2.68
N ASN A 95 11.09 4.18 -2.34
CA ASN A 95 11.80 4.21 -1.07
C ASN A 95 10.89 4.18 0.16
N GLU A 96 9.71 4.80 0.08
CA GLU A 96 8.71 4.74 1.16
C GLU A 96 8.21 3.32 1.44
N ILE A 97 8.03 2.51 0.39
CA ILE A 97 7.65 1.10 0.52
C ILE A 97 8.85 0.28 1.03
N VAL A 98 10.05 0.53 0.52
CA VAL A 98 11.28 -0.13 1.02
C VAL A 98 11.49 0.15 2.51
N LYS A 99 11.19 1.37 2.97
CA LYS A 99 11.25 1.72 4.39
C LYS A 99 10.25 0.93 5.23
N ILE A 100 9.04 0.71 4.72
CA ILE A 100 8.05 -0.16 5.37
C ILE A 100 8.52 -1.62 5.35
N MET A 101 9.11 -2.11 4.23
CA MET A 101 9.70 -3.46 4.17
C MET A 101 10.74 -3.68 5.26
N LEU A 102 11.66 -2.72 5.47
CA LEU A 102 12.66 -2.77 6.53
C LEU A 102 11.99 -2.88 7.91
N LEU A 103 11.02 -2.01 8.20
CA LEU A 103 10.28 -2.02 9.47
C LEU A 103 9.61 -3.38 9.71
N LEU A 104 8.89 -3.91 8.73
CA LEU A 104 8.16 -5.18 8.85
C LEU A 104 9.12 -6.37 8.96
N LYS A 105 10.28 -6.36 8.27
CA LYS A 105 11.29 -7.39 8.42
C LYS A 105 11.89 -7.36 9.82
N ILE A 106 12.23 -6.20 10.35
CA ILE A 106 12.73 -6.03 11.71
C ILE A 106 11.69 -6.53 12.73
N GLN A 107 10.42 -6.14 12.56
CA GLN A 107 9.32 -6.56 13.43
C GLN A 107 9.18 -8.09 13.45
N SER A 108 9.13 -8.74 12.29
CA SER A 108 8.99 -10.19 12.17
C SER A 108 10.17 -10.94 12.82
N LEU A 109 11.41 -10.51 12.59
CA LEU A 109 12.59 -11.09 13.19
C LEU A 109 12.65 -10.90 14.71
N SER A 110 12.04 -9.83 15.23
CA SER A 110 12.06 -9.49 16.66
C SER A 110 11.21 -10.41 17.54
N TYR A 111 10.31 -11.19 16.93
CA TYR A 111 9.51 -12.18 17.67
C TYR A 111 10.32 -13.38 18.19
N GLY A 112 11.54 -13.61 17.66
CA GLY A 112 12.42 -14.67 18.15
C GLY A 112 12.05 -16.07 17.66
N TYR A 113 11.54 -16.19 16.44
CA TYR A 113 11.21 -17.47 15.79
C TYR A 113 12.09 -17.77 14.57
N SER A 114 13.03 -16.88 14.23
CA SER A 114 13.79 -16.94 12.97
C SER A 114 15.23 -17.43 13.12
N GLY A 115 15.77 -17.48 14.33
CA GLY A 115 17.16 -17.88 14.59
C GLY A 115 18.19 -16.91 14.02
N CYS A 116 17.86 -15.62 13.84
CA CYS A 116 18.82 -14.58 13.44
C CYS A 116 19.70 -14.16 14.61
N LYS A 117 20.92 -13.68 14.28
CA LYS A 117 21.75 -12.97 15.25
C LYS A 117 21.22 -11.57 15.52
N LEU A 118 21.50 -11.08 16.72
CA LEU A 118 21.12 -9.73 17.13
C LEU A 118 21.75 -8.67 16.22
N ASP A 119 23.04 -8.80 15.87
CA ASP A 119 23.78 -7.87 15.02
C ASP A 119 23.13 -7.69 13.63
N THR A 120 22.53 -8.75 13.09
CA THR A 120 21.84 -8.72 11.80
C THR A 120 20.57 -7.86 11.88
N VAL A 121 19.79 -8.03 12.94
CA VAL A 121 18.57 -7.24 13.16
C VAL A 121 18.91 -5.77 13.47
N GLU A 122 19.93 -5.53 14.29
CA GLU A 122 20.43 -4.18 14.58
C GLU A 122 20.91 -3.45 13.31
N ARG A 123 21.58 -4.15 12.39
CA ARG A 123 22.00 -3.55 11.13
C ARG A 123 20.81 -3.17 10.23
N LEU A 124 19.72 -3.93 10.23
CA LEU A 124 18.49 -3.53 9.53
C LEU A 124 17.90 -2.25 10.17
N ILE A 125 17.94 -2.15 11.51
CA ILE A 125 17.54 -0.93 12.24
C ILE A 125 18.44 0.25 11.86
N ASP A 126 19.75 0.03 11.73
CA ASP A 126 20.69 1.05 11.27
C ASP A 126 20.33 1.53 9.86
N PHE A 127 19.95 0.64 8.94
CA PHE A 127 19.49 1.05 7.60
C PHE A 127 18.24 1.92 7.68
N PHE A 128 17.22 1.48 8.42
CA PHE A 128 16.01 2.26 8.63
C PHE A 128 16.31 3.63 9.25
N ASN A 129 17.14 3.65 10.29
CA ASN A 129 17.43 4.86 11.07
C ASN A 129 18.29 5.88 10.31
N ASN A 130 19.06 5.46 9.32
CA ASN A 130 19.92 6.35 8.52
C ASN A 130 19.35 6.63 7.13
N ASP A 131 18.08 6.24 6.86
CA ASP A 131 17.43 6.40 5.55
C ASP A 131 18.29 5.80 4.41
N ILE A 132 18.83 4.60 4.65
CA ILE A 132 19.55 3.80 3.67
C ILE A 132 18.55 2.82 3.06
N TYR A 133 18.22 3.00 1.79
CA TYR A 133 17.21 2.22 1.09
C TYR A 133 17.87 1.22 0.13
N PRO A 134 17.89 -0.10 0.44
CA PRO A 134 18.29 -1.08 -0.55
C PRO A 134 17.48 -0.95 -1.84
N VAL A 135 18.15 -1.08 -2.99
CA VAL A 135 17.50 -1.05 -4.30
C VAL A 135 16.78 -2.38 -4.51
N VAL A 136 15.46 -2.33 -4.50
CA VAL A 136 14.58 -3.47 -4.73
C VAL A 136 13.82 -3.25 -6.03
N TYR A 137 13.50 -4.33 -6.76
CA TYR A 137 12.77 -4.26 -8.03
C TYR A 137 11.37 -4.83 -7.90
N MET A 138 10.45 -4.28 -8.71
CA MET A 138 9.03 -4.65 -8.66
C MET A 138 8.76 -6.08 -9.12
N GLN A 139 9.55 -6.63 -10.05
CA GLN A 139 9.32 -7.94 -10.64
C GLN A 139 10.34 -8.97 -10.14
N GLY A 140 9.86 -10.19 -9.89
CA GLY A 140 10.70 -11.32 -9.50
C GLY A 140 10.08 -12.27 -8.47
N SER A 141 9.06 -11.87 -7.72
CA SER A 141 8.39 -12.73 -6.73
C SER A 141 7.13 -13.37 -7.31
N LEU A 142 6.94 -14.65 -7.03
CA LEU A 142 5.68 -15.40 -7.25
C LEU A 142 4.82 -15.46 -5.97
N GLY A 143 5.37 -15.05 -4.83
CA GLY A 143 4.75 -15.32 -3.54
C GLY A 143 4.74 -16.81 -3.16
N ALA A 144 5.65 -17.61 -3.73
CA ALA A 144 5.76 -19.04 -3.50
C ALA A 144 6.27 -19.34 -2.09
N SER A 145 7.54 -19.01 -1.83
CA SER A 145 8.16 -19.05 -0.49
C SER A 145 8.18 -17.65 0.12
N GLY A 146 7.09 -16.90 -0.05
CA GLY A 146 7.03 -15.48 0.22
C GLY A 146 7.77 -14.66 -0.85
N ASP A 147 8.40 -13.60 -0.43
CA ASP A 147 9.02 -12.59 -1.27
C ASP A 147 10.53 -12.78 -1.46
N LEU A 148 10.96 -13.97 -1.88
CA LEU A 148 12.40 -14.34 -1.94
C LEU A 148 13.25 -13.28 -2.66
N VAL A 149 12.88 -12.93 -3.88
CA VAL A 149 13.66 -12.01 -4.72
C VAL A 149 13.73 -10.59 -4.16
N PRO A 150 12.63 -9.90 -3.83
CA PRO A 150 12.71 -8.56 -3.27
C PRO A 150 13.41 -8.54 -1.89
N LEU A 151 13.23 -9.56 -1.05
CA LEU A 151 13.89 -9.63 0.24
C LEU A 151 15.39 -9.98 0.10
N ALA A 152 15.80 -10.69 -0.95
CA ALA A 152 17.21 -10.86 -1.29
C ALA A 152 17.85 -9.50 -1.61
N HIS A 153 17.22 -8.71 -2.49
CA HIS A 153 17.69 -7.35 -2.79
C HIS A 153 17.72 -6.45 -1.56
N LEU A 154 16.70 -6.54 -0.68
CA LEU A 154 16.66 -5.80 0.58
C LEU A 154 17.87 -6.11 1.47
N SER A 155 18.33 -7.36 1.45
CA SER A 155 19.31 -7.90 2.40
C SER A 155 20.76 -7.92 1.88
N LEU A 156 20.99 -7.92 0.55
CA LEU A 156 22.35 -7.92 -0.03
C LEU A 156 23.28 -6.86 0.54
N PRO A 157 22.86 -5.60 0.80
CA PRO A 157 23.76 -4.57 1.32
C PRO A 157 24.28 -4.86 2.73
N LEU A 158 23.62 -5.74 3.51
CA LEU A 158 24.12 -6.17 4.82
C LEU A 158 25.51 -6.85 4.73
N ILE A 159 25.74 -7.57 3.62
CA ILE A 159 27.00 -8.28 3.34
C ILE A 159 27.90 -7.53 2.35
N GLY A 160 27.57 -6.28 2.02
CA GLY A 160 28.35 -5.41 1.14
C GLY A 160 28.12 -5.64 -0.36
N LEU A 161 27.08 -6.39 -0.73
CA LEU A 161 26.67 -6.61 -2.12
C LEU A 161 25.46 -5.75 -2.47
N GLY A 162 24.99 -5.84 -3.72
CA GLY A 162 23.84 -5.08 -4.19
C GLY A 162 24.05 -3.56 -4.20
N GLU A 163 22.96 -2.82 -4.24
CA GLU A 163 22.93 -1.36 -4.30
C GLU A 163 22.00 -0.78 -3.23
N VAL A 164 22.28 0.45 -2.84
CA VAL A 164 21.43 1.25 -1.95
C VAL A 164 21.27 2.65 -2.51
N GLU A 165 20.14 3.27 -2.22
CA GLU A 165 19.99 4.72 -2.32
C GLU A 165 20.24 5.35 -0.94
N TYR A 166 21.16 6.27 -0.88
CA TYR A 166 21.50 7.01 0.34
C TYR A 166 21.75 8.47 0.00
N LYS A 167 21.03 9.39 0.68
CA LYS A 167 21.08 10.84 0.43
C LYS A 167 20.81 11.24 -1.04
N GLY A 168 19.90 10.51 -1.69
CA GLY A 168 19.53 10.77 -3.09
C GLY A 168 20.51 10.20 -4.13
N GLU A 169 21.58 9.53 -3.71
CA GLU A 169 22.54 8.88 -4.61
C GLU A 169 22.48 7.35 -4.51
N VAL A 170 22.54 6.69 -5.65
CA VAL A 170 22.66 5.24 -5.73
C VAL A 170 24.11 4.84 -5.68
N MET A 171 24.42 3.89 -4.80
CA MET A 171 25.79 3.38 -4.64
C MET A 171 25.79 1.88 -4.30
N THR A 172 26.93 1.22 -4.47
CA THR A 172 27.08 -0.18 -4.07
C THR A 172 27.03 -0.36 -2.55
N GLY A 173 26.49 -1.51 -2.08
CA GLY A 173 26.48 -1.87 -0.66
C GLY A 173 27.87 -1.75 -0.01
N LYS A 174 28.94 -2.17 -0.74
CA LYS A 174 30.33 -2.02 -0.29
C LYS A 174 30.72 -0.57 -0.01
N LYS A 175 30.41 0.35 -0.95
CA LYS A 175 30.72 1.79 -0.80
C LYS A 175 29.92 2.38 0.35
N MET A 176 28.65 1.98 0.50
CA MET A 176 27.82 2.43 1.62
C MET A 176 28.40 1.98 2.96
N LEU A 177 28.73 0.69 3.13
CA LEU A 177 29.33 0.18 4.38
C LEU A 177 30.65 0.93 4.72
N GLN A 178 31.50 1.18 3.72
CA GLN A 178 32.73 1.95 3.90
C GLN A 178 32.44 3.39 4.38
N SER A 179 31.43 4.07 3.78
CA SER A 179 31.07 5.44 4.15
C SER A 179 30.52 5.54 5.57
N MET A 180 29.81 4.50 6.03
CA MET A 180 29.28 4.37 7.40
C MET A 180 30.31 3.82 8.39
N LYS A 181 31.52 3.39 7.93
CA LYS A 181 32.52 2.68 8.72
C LYS A 181 32.00 1.39 9.35
N TRP A 182 31.10 0.72 8.66
CA TRP A 182 30.53 -0.56 9.08
C TRP A 182 31.22 -1.74 8.41
N LYS A 183 31.40 -2.82 9.16
CA LYS A 183 31.83 -4.10 8.59
C LYS A 183 30.64 -4.83 7.97
N PRO A 184 30.84 -5.60 6.88
CA PRO A 184 29.82 -6.52 6.40
C PRO A 184 29.38 -7.49 7.49
N ILE A 185 28.09 -7.80 7.54
CA ILE A 185 27.56 -8.85 8.44
C ILE A 185 28.08 -10.21 7.96
N GLN A 186 28.54 -11.01 8.91
CA GLN A 186 28.85 -12.41 8.66
C GLN A 186 27.66 -13.28 9.04
N LEU A 187 27.03 -13.86 8.03
CA LEU A 187 25.82 -14.67 8.22
C LEU A 187 26.16 -16.02 8.88
N ALA A 188 25.39 -16.38 9.89
CA ALA A 188 25.38 -17.72 10.46
C ALA A 188 24.37 -18.61 9.71
N SER A 189 24.34 -19.91 10.04
CA SER A 189 23.35 -20.86 9.55
C SER A 189 21.92 -20.33 9.71
N LYS A 190 21.05 -20.55 8.73
CA LYS A 190 19.66 -20.07 8.64
C LYS A 190 19.48 -18.57 8.39
N GLU A 191 20.44 -17.69 8.68
CA GLU A 191 20.22 -16.24 8.58
C GLU A 191 19.90 -15.77 7.16
N GLY A 192 20.53 -16.33 6.13
CA GLY A 192 20.17 -16.03 4.74
C GLY A 192 18.68 -16.32 4.48
N LEU A 193 18.23 -17.51 4.86
CA LEU A 193 16.83 -17.91 4.66
C LEU A 193 15.86 -17.05 5.51
N ALA A 194 16.20 -16.75 6.76
CA ALA A 194 15.39 -15.86 7.61
C ALA A 194 15.24 -14.45 7.03
N LEU A 195 16.26 -13.96 6.34
CA LEU A 195 16.23 -12.66 5.68
C LEU A 195 15.39 -12.67 4.39
N LEU A 196 15.47 -13.74 3.59
CA LEU A 196 14.81 -13.82 2.28
C LEU A 196 13.38 -14.33 2.34
N ASN A 197 13.07 -15.20 3.28
CA ASN A 197 11.76 -15.83 3.39
C ASN A 197 10.78 -14.94 4.14
N GLY A 198 9.51 -14.98 3.75
CA GLY A 198 8.44 -14.17 4.37
C GLY A 198 7.75 -13.24 3.40
N THR A 199 6.77 -12.49 3.90
CA THR A 199 5.78 -11.74 3.10
C THR A 199 5.99 -10.21 3.17
N GLN A 200 7.14 -9.74 3.63
CA GLN A 200 7.32 -8.33 3.99
C GLN A 200 7.27 -7.36 2.81
N ASN A 201 7.56 -7.80 1.58
CA ASN A 201 7.38 -6.96 0.40
C ASN A 201 5.89 -6.80 0.08
N MET A 202 5.14 -7.90 -0.02
CA MET A 202 3.69 -7.86 -0.24
C MET A 202 2.98 -7.08 0.86
N SER A 203 3.33 -7.33 2.12
CA SER A 203 2.76 -6.63 3.29
C SER A 203 3.09 -5.13 3.29
N ALA A 204 4.29 -4.72 2.85
CA ALA A 204 4.67 -3.31 2.76
C ALA A 204 3.84 -2.57 1.70
N PHE A 205 3.60 -3.17 0.55
CA PHE A 205 2.69 -2.63 -0.46
C PHE A 205 1.26 -2.53 0.07
N ALA A 206 0.78 -3.56 0.78
CA ALA A 206 -0.57 -3.57 1.35
C ALA A 206 -0.75 -2.50 2.42
N VAL A 207 0.21 -2.34 3.34
CA VAL A 207 0.20 -1.26 4.35
C VAL A 207 0.19 0.11 3.69
N TRP A 208 1.09 0.35 2.72
CA TRP A 208 1.12 1.61 1.98
C TRP A 208 -0.22 1.86 1.28
N ALA A 209 -0.76 0.86 0.60
CA ALA A 209 -2.03 0.96 -0.10
C ALA A 209 -3.20 1.28 0.85
N LEU A 210 -3.27 0.66 2.02
CA LEU A 210 -4.30 0.94 3.02
C LEU A 210 -4.21 2.37 3.55
N LEU A 211 -3.00 2.85 3.90
CA LEU A 211 -2.80 4.24 4.34
C LEU A 211 -3.26 5.23 3.26
N GLN A 212 -2.94 4.99 1.99
CA GLN A 212 -3.43 5.82 0.90
C GLN A 212 -4.94 5.67 0.69
N SER A 213 -5.48 4.47 0.82
CA SER A 213 -6.92 4.19 0.59
C SER A 213 -7.81 4.93 1.59
N HIS A 214 -7.42 4.98 2.87
CA HIS A 214 -8.15 5.76 3.88
C HIS A 214 -8.19 7.25 3.51
N ARG A 215 -7.05 7.82 3.11
CA ARG A 215 -6.97 9.21 2.66
C ARG A 215 -7.83 9.47 1.41
N LEU A 216 -7.71 8.59 0.41
CA LEU A 216 -8.48 8.73 -0.84
C LEU A 216 -9.98 8.56 -0.62
N ASN A 217 -10.38 7.69 0.29
CA ASN A 217 -11.79 7.50 0.62
C ASN A 217 -12.41 8.72 1.34
N ASP A 218 -11.67 9.37 2.24
CA ASP A 218 -12.09 10.64 2.85
C ASP A 218 -12.24 11.75 1.79
N TRP A 219 -11.27 11.86 0.87
CA TRP A 219 -11.36 12.78 -0.26
C TRP A 219 -12.49 12.43 -1.21
N ALA A 220 -12.77 11.17 -1.48
CA ALA A 220 -13.87 10.76 -2.35
C ALA A 220 -15.22 11.27 -1.85
N ASP A 221 -15.49 11.20 -0.54
CA ASP A 221 -16.71 11.73 0.05
C ASP A 221 -16.79 13.26 -0.05
N LYS A 222 -15.71 13.98 0.24
CA LYS A 222 -15.62 15.45 0.14
C LYS A 222 -15.83 15.92 -1.29
N ILE A 223 -15.19 15.26 -2.25
CA ILE A 223 -15.30 15.60 -3.68
C ILE A 223 -16.69 15.26 -4.21
N ALA A 224 -17.27 14.14 -3.79
CA ALA A 224 -18.63 13.77 -4.16
C ALA A 224 -19.66 14.80 -3.63
N ALA A 225 -19.48 15.32 -2.43
CA ALA A 225 -20.31 16.38 -1.86
C ALA A 225 -20.16 17.68 -2.66
N MET A 226 -18.93 18.10 -2.99
CA MET A 226 -18.70 19.28 -3.85
C MET A 226 -19.33 19.11 -5.24
N SER A 227 -19.17 17.91 -5.83
CA SER A 227 -19.76 17.57 -7.13
C SER A 227 -21.29 17.61 -7.10
N LEU A 228 -21.91 17.11 -6.01
CA LEU A 228 -23.36 17.13 -5.83
C LEU A 228 -23.90 18.57 -5.76
N ASP A 229 -23.26 19.42 -4.97
CA ASP A 229 -23.59 20.84 -4.85
C ASP A 229 -23.44 21.54 -6.21
N ALA A 230 -22.30 21.37 -6.86
CA ALA A 230 -22.06 21.91 -8.19
C ALA A 230 -23.06 21.42 -9.24
N TYR A 231 -23.52 20.18 -9.16
CA TYR A 231 -24.53 19.59 -10.03
C TYR A 231 -25.96 20.06 -9.69
N ASN A 232 -26.16 20.76 -8.56
CA ASN A 232 -27.47 21.13 -8.01
C ASN A 232 -28.33 19.88 -7.72
N GLY A 233 -27.73 18.90 -7.04
CA GLY A 233 -28.33 17.61 -6.74
C GLY A 233 -29.33 17.62 -5.57
N LEU A 234 -29.72 16.43 -5.12
CA LEU A 234 -30.71 16.20 -4.06
C LEU A 234 -30.04 15.56 -2.83
N VAL A 235 -30.48 15.96 -1.63
CA VAL A 235 -29.97 15.42 -0.36
C VAL A 235 -30.82 14.28 0.20
N GLU A 236 -32.05 14.13 -0.26
CA GLU A 236 -32.99 13.11 0.18
C GLU A 236 -32.42 11.67 0.10
N PRO A 237 -31.61 11.30 -0.91
CA PRO A 237 -30.99 9.98 -0.95
C PRO A 237 -30.08 9.65 0.23
N PHE A 238 -29.64 10.65 0.99
CA PHE A 238 -28.78 10.47 2.16
C PHE A 238 -29.55 10.43 3.49
N THR A 239 -30.90 10.49 3.46
CA THR A 239 -31.75 10.44 4.65
C THR A 239 -31.53 9.12 5.40
N ASP A 240 -31.37 9.21 6.73
CA ASP A 240 -31.00 8.07 7.58
C ASP A 240 -31.95 6.88 7.43
N ALA A 241 -33.26 7.11 7.38
CA ALA A 241 -34.27 6.06 7.24
C ALA A 241 -34.02 5.14 6.02
N VAL A 242 -33.50 5.67 4.91
CA VAL A 242 -33.16 4.89 3.70
C VAL A 242 -32.07 3.86 3.99
N HIS A 243 -31.10 4.20 4.86
CA HIS A 243 -29.93 3.38 5.14
C HIS A 243 -30.18 2.39 6.28
N GLN A 244 -31.12 2.71 7.17
CA GLN A 244 -31.50 1.80 8.27
C GLN A 244 -32.26 0.56 7.78
N VAL A 245 -32.99 0.64 6.66
CA VAL A 245 -33.68 -0.54 6.07
C VAL A 245 -32.75 -1.43 5.25
N ARG A 246 -31.50 -0.99 4.97
CA ARG A 246 -30.44 -1.77 4.34
C ARG A 246 -29.11 -1.49 5.06
N PRO A 247 -28.89 -2.05 6.25
CA PRO A 247 -27.91 -1.58 7.22
C PRO A 247 -26.48 -2.08 6.97
N HIS A 248 -25.90 -1.87 5.77
CA HIS A 248 -24.47 -2.03 5.56
C HIS A 248 -23.73 -0.90 6.29
N LYS A 249 -22.70 -1.26 7.06
CA LYS A 249 -21.96 -0.33 7.92
C LYS A 249 -21.38 0.86 7.12
N GLY A 250 -20.65 0.57 6.05
CA GLY A 250 -20.04 1.60 5.20
C GLY A 250 -21.09 2.49 4.53
N GLN A 251 -22.24 1.94 4.12
CA GLN A 251 -23.34 2.72 3.55
C GLN A 251 -23.91 3.73 4.55
N ILE A 252 -24.16 3.32 5.79
CA ILE A 252 -24.67 4.19 6.87
C ILE A 252 -23.66 5.30 7.16
N VAL A 253 -22.39 4.95 7.35
CA VAL A 253 -21.30 5.91 7.62
C VAL A 253 -21.16 6.92 6.50
N THR A 254 -21.20 6.48 5.24
CA THR A 254 -21.09 7.37 4.09
C THR A 254 -22.27 8.31 3.98
N ALA A 255 -23.50 7.82 4.18
CA ALA A 255 -24.70 8.68 4.15
C ALA A 255 -24.66 9.74 5.24
N GLN A 256 -24.26 9.37 6.46
CA GLN A 256 -24.06 10.32 7.56
C GLN A 256 -22.99 11.37 7.21
N ARG A 257 -21.87 10.95 6.63
CA ARG A 257 -20.79 11.85 6.20
C ARG A 257 -21.27 12.83 5.14
N MET A 258 -22.03 12.36 4.14
CA MET A 258 -22.61 13.22 3.11
C MET A 258 -23.53 14.28 3.69
N ARG A 259 -24.42 13.92 4.64
CA ARG A 259 -25.27 14.90 5.33
C ARG A 259 -24.46 15.98 6.05
N GLN A 260 -23.41 15.57 6.78
CA GLN A 260 -22.53 16.50 7.50
C GLN A 260 -21.78 17.45 6.56
N LEU A 261 -21.27 16.92 5.43
CA LEU A 261 -20.52 17.71 4.45
C LEU A 261 -21.42 18.72 3.70
N LEU A 262 -22.70 18.46 3.59
CA LEU A 262 -23.65 19.26 2.80
C LEU A 262 -24.52 20.20 3.65
N GLU A 263 -24.43 20.12 4.98
CA GLU A 263 -25.24 20.93 5.92
C GLU A 263 -24.99 22.42 5.72
N GLY A 264 -26.06 23.20 5.52
CA GLY A 264 -26.00 24.65 5.34
C GLY A 264 -25.61 25.09 3.92
N SER A 265 -25.75 24.25 2.90
CA SER A 265 -25.56 24.66 1.51
C SER A 265 -26.75 25.51 0.99
N GLU A 266 -26.51 26.77 0.63
CA GLU A 266 -27.50 27.62 0.01
C GLU A 266 -28.01 27.09 -1.33
N ILE A 267 -27.16 26.32 -2.04
CA ILE A 267 -27.52 25.72 -3.35
C ILE A 267 -28.54 24.61 -3.14
N LEU A 268 -28.39 23.81 -2.08
CA LEU A 268 -29.30 22.70 -1.80
C LEU A 268 -30.61 23.10 -1.19
N GLU A 269 -30.68 24.26 -0.55
CA GLU A 269 -31.94 24.84 -0.02
C GLU A 269 -32.87 25.35 -1.11
N LYS A 270 -32.39 25.57 -2.34
CA LYS A 270 -33.23 26.04 -3.45
C LYS A 270 -34.18 24.95 -3.94
N PRO A 271 -35.42 25.33 -4.36
CA PRO A 271 -36.33 24.38 -4.96
C PRO A 271 -35.72 23.65 -6.15
N LYS A 272 -35.96 22.35 -6.24
CA LYS A 272 -35.42 21.48 -7.30
C LYS A 272 -36.47 21.23 -8.38
N ALA A 273 -36.04 21.34 -9.63
CA ALA A 273 -36.88 21.01 -10.79
C ALA A 273 -36.90 19.52 -11.15
N TYR A 274 -36.18 18.72 -10.41
CA TYR A 274 -35.93 17.30 -10.73
C TYR A 274 -36.38 16.40 -9.59
N VAL A 275 -36.92 15.23 -9.94
CA VAL A 275 -37.44 14.25 -8.97
C VAL A 275 -36.33 13.35 -8.42
N GLN A 276 -35.27 13.10 -9.21
CA GLN A 276 -34.14 12.28 -8.79
C GLN A 276 -32.86 12.63 -9.53
N ASP A 277 -31.73 12.26 -8.91
CA ASP A 277 -30.40 12.37 -9.49
C ASP A 277 -29.94 11.10 -10.21
N PRO A 278 -28.96 11.22 -11.12
CA PRO A 278 -28.25 10.06 -11.65
C PRO A 278 -27.59 9.23 -10.52
N TYR A 279 -27.37 7.94 -10.77
CA TYR A 279 -26.83 7.02 -9.79
C TYR A 279 -25.46 7.43 -9.23
N SER A 280 -24.62 8.07 -10.06
CA SER A 280 -23.31 8.54 -9.61
C SER A 280 -23.36 9.59 -8.48
N PHE A 281 -24.50 10.22 -8.25
CA PHE A 281 -24.76 11.12 -7.12
C PHE A 281 -25.58 10.44 -6.02
N ARG A 282 -26.75 9.87 -6.35
CA ARG A 282 -27.65 9.31 -5.33
C ARG A 282 -27.19 7.99 -4.74
N CYS A 283 -26.31 7.24 -5.42
CA CYS A 283 -25.79 5.95 -4.93
C CYS A 283 -24.39 6.08 -4.32
N VAL A 284 -23.93 7.28 -3.98
CA VAL A 284 -22.66 7.49 -3.25
C VAL A 284 -22.59 6.64 -1.98
N PRO A 285 -23.61 6.59 -1.11
CA PRO A 285 -23.57 5.76 0.10
C PRO A 285 -23.35 4.27 -0.18
N GLN A 286 -23.98 3.74 -1.23
CA GLN A 286 -23.89 2.33 -1.58
C GLN A 286 -22.50 1.96 -2.13
N VAL A 287 -21.92 2.79 -3.01
CA VAL A 287 -20.65 2.50 -3.68
C VAL A 287 -19.47 2.83 -2.79
N HIS A 288 -19.39 4.03 -2.23
CA HIS A 288 -18.32 4.41 -1.30
C HIS A 288 -18.38 3.56 -0.03
N GLY A 289 -19.60 3.21 0.45
CA GLY A 289 -19.80 2.36 1.59
C GLY A 289 -19.27 0.94 1.37
N ALA A 290 -19.53 0.34 0.21
CA ALA A 290 -18.99 -0.98 -0.13
C ALA A 290 -17.45 -0.98 -0.18
N ALA A 291 -16.84 0.11 -0.68
CA ALA A 291 -15.39 0.26 -0.64
C ALA A 291 -14.86 0.34 0.81
N LYS A 292 -15.53 1.08 1.71
CA LYS A 292 -15.18 1.16 3.15
C LYS A 292 -15.26 -0.20 3.83
N ASP A 293 -16.36 -0.94 3.63
CA ASP A 293 -16.53 -2.27 4.21
C ASP A 293 -15.44 -3.25 3.72
N THR A 294 -15.03 -3.13 2.44
CA THR A 294 -13.91 -3.91 1.88
C THR A 294 -12.58 -3.50 2.51
N MET A 295 -12.34 -2.21 2.71
CA MET A 295 -11.11 -1.71 3.35
C MET A 295 -11.00 -2.20 4.79
N ASP A 296 -12.09 -2.17 5.58
CA ASP A 296 -12.14 -2.69 6.95
C ASP A 296 -11.74 -4.18 7.00
N TYR A 297 -12.24 -4.99 6.06
CA TYR A 297 -11.88 -6.40 5.94
C TYR A 297 -10.39 -6.57 5.62
N VAL A 298 -9.89 -5.88 4.59
CA VAL A 298 -8.49 -5.96 4.17
C VAL A 298 -7.56 -5.53 5.30
N GLU A 299 -7.89 -4.43 5.98
CA GLU A 299 -7.12 -3.94 7.13
C GLU A 299 -7.02 -5.00 8.23
N SER A 300 -8.10 -5.71 8.55
CA SER A 300 -8.09 -6.76 9.57
C SER A 300 -7.16 -7.92 9.24
N VAL A 301 -7.04 -8.28 7.97
CA VAL A 301 -6.13 -9.35 7.53
C VAL A 301 -4.68 -8.88 7.54
N ILE A 302 -4.41 -7.69 7.01
CA ILE A 302 -3.05 -7.12 6.96
C ILE A 302 -2.54 -6.82 8.37
N ASP A 303 -3.42 -6.39 9.27
CA ASP A 303 -3.09 -6.16 10.68
C ASP A 303 -2.58 -7.45 11.36
N THR A 304 -3.17 -8.59 11.05
CA THR A 304 -2.67 -9.91 11.50
C THR A 304 -1.30 -10.22 10.89
N GLU A 305 -1.14 -10.02 9.58
CA GLU A 305 0.09 -10.38 8.86
C GLU A 305 1.31 -9.58 9.33
N ILE A 306 1.17 -8.28 9.56
CA ILE A 306 2.29 -7.43 10.01
C ILE A 306 2.75 -7.74 11.45
N ASN A 307 1.95 -8.51 12.19
CA ASN A 307 2.24 -8.99 13.54
C ASN A 307 2.63 -10.48 13.57
N SER A 308 3.05 -11.04 12.43
CA SER A 308 3.35 -12.46 12.29
C SER A 308 4.82 -12.72 12.00
N ALA A 309 5.29 -13.92 12.38
CA ALA A 309 6.56 -14.49 11.94
C ALA A 309 6.29 -15.35 10.69
N THR A 310 6.80 -14.94 9.54
CA THR A 310 6.45 -15.48 8.23
C THR A 310 7.62 -16.13 7.50
N ASP A 311 8.72 -16.42 8.17
CA ASP A 311 9.84 -17.17 7.61
C ASP A 311 9.73 -18.68 7.89
N ASN A 312 10.61 -19.47 7.27
CA ASN A 312 10.67 -20.92 7.39
C ASN A 312 12.14 -21.41 7.35
N PRO A 313 12.50 -22.44 8.13
CA PRO A 313 11.71 -23.11 9.16
C PRO A 313 11.45 -22.22 10.38
N THR A 314 10.33 -22.46 11.04
CA THR A 314 9.99 -21.80 12.30
C THR A 314 10.75 -22.45 13.44
N VAL A 315 11.43 -21.65 14.25
CA VAL A 315 12.18 -22.10 15.43
C VAL A 315 11.37 -21.74 16.66
N CYS A 316 10.91 -22.73 17.42
CA CYS A 316 10.14 -22.56 18.65
C CYS A 316 10.95 -23.12 19.84
N PRO A 317 11.79 -22.28 20.48
CA PRO A 317 12.66 -22.76 21.55
C PRO A 317 11.92 -23.31 22.77
N ASP A 318 10.79 -22.69 23.13
CA ASP A 318 9.98 -23.06 24.31
C ASP A 318 9.33 -24.44 24.16
N ASP A 319 8.98 -24.82 22.92
CA ASP A 319 8.41 -26.13 22.59
C ASP A 319 9.44 -27.17 22.20
N ASP A 320 10.73 -26.80 22.19
CA ASP A 320 11.85 -27.62 21.76
C ASP A 320 11.72 -28.16 20.32
N ILE A 321 11.21 -27.38 19.39
CA ILE A 321 10.95 -27.80 18.00
C ILE A 321 11.50 -26.83 16.96
N ILE A 322 11.89 -27.36 15.81
CA ILE A 322 12.19 -26.64 14.58
C ILE A 322 11.38 -27.30 13.45
N ILE A 323 10.45 -26.56 12.86
CA ILE A 323 9.50 -27.12 11.89
C ILE A 323 9.55 -26.37 10.58
N SER A 324 9.68 -27.11 9.47
CA SER A 324 9.41 -26.59 8.13
C SER A 324 7.90 -26.63 7.86
N ALA A 325 7.31 -25.45 7.63
CA ALA A 325 5.88 -25.24 7.41
C ALA A 325 5.66 -24.21 6.29
N GLY A 326 4.44 -23.67 6.16
CA GLY A 326 4.03 -22.80 5.06
C GLY A 326 3.72 -21.34 5.45
N ASN A 327 4.21 -20.84 6.58
CA ASN A 327 3.91 -19.48 7.06
C ASN A 327 4.39 -18.35 6.13
N PHE A 328 5.23 -18.66 5.17
CA PHE A 328 5.67 -17.76 4.11
C PHE A 328 4.66 -17.61 2.97
N HIS A 329 3.63 -18.47 2.89
CA HIS A 329 2.72 -18.47 1.76
C HIS A 329 1.88 -17.18 1.69
N GLY A 330 1.95 -16.48 0.55
CA GLY A 330 1.34 -15.15 0.40
C GLY A 330 -0.17 -15.14 0.19
N GLU A 331 -0.85 -16.30 0.09
CA GLU A 331 -2.28 -16.37 -0.22
C GLU A 331 -3.18 -15.58 0.74
N PRO A 332 -2.94 -15.60 2.07
CA PRO A 332 -3.78 -14.84 3.01
C PRO A 332 -3.83 -13.34 2.72
N ILE A 333 -2.80 -12.78 2.08
CA ILE A 333 -2.73 -11.35 1.74
C ILE A 333 -2.91 -11.07 0.24
N ALA A 334 -2.73 -12.06 -0.64
CA ALA A 334 -2.96 -11.91 -2.07
C ALA A 334 -4.44 -11.60 -2.39
N LEU A 335 -5.36 -12.39 -1.83
CA LEU A 335 -6.80 -12.20 -1.98
C LEU A 335 -7.27 -10.82 -1.51
N PRO A 336 -6.96 -10.37 -0.27
CA PRO A 336 -7.35 -9.05 0.20
C PRO A 336 -6.78 -7.90 -0.66
N MET A 337 -5.57 -8.02 -1.19
CA MET A 337 -5.00 -7.01 -2.07
C MET A 337 -5.77 -6.89 -3.39
N ASP A 338 -6.18 -8.00 -4.01
CA ASP A 338 -7.06 -7.97 -5.17
C ASP A 338 -8.44 -7.37 -4.83
N PHE A 339 -9.01 -7.68 -3.66
CA PHE A 339 -10.28 -7.08 -3.22
C PHE A 339 -10.17 -5.58 -3.03
N LEU A 340 -9.07 -5.09 -2.44
CA LEU A 340 -8.83 -3.66 -2.28
C LEU A 340 -8.66 -2.95 -3.63
N ALA A 341 -7.97 -3.58 -4.59
CA ALA A 341 -7.84 -3.04 -5.93
C ALA A 341 -9.21 -2.86 -6.62
N ILE A 342 -10.10 -3.85 -6.50
CA ILE A 342 -11.47 -3.78 -7.02
C ILE A 342 -12.25 -2.64 -6.33
N ALA A 343 -12.20 -2.55 -5.01
CA ALA A 343 -12.91 -1.52 -4.25
C ALA A 343 -12.48 -0.10 -4.64
N LEU A 344 -11.17 0.14 -4.78
CA LEU A 344 -10.64 1.44 -5.20
C LEU A 344 -10.97 1.76 -6.66
N SER A 345 -10.99 0.75 -7.53
CA SER A 345 -11.43 0.93 -8.91
C SER A 345 -12.89 1.41 -8.99
N GLU A 346 -13.77 0.94 -8.10
CA GLU A 346 -15.16 1.40 -8.05
C GLU A 346 -15.29 2.83 -7.53
N LEU A 347 -14.45 3.27 -6.59
CA LEU A 347 -14.38 4.69 -6.22
C LEU A 347 -13.98 5.57 -7.42
N ALA A 348 -12.98 5.15 -8.19
CA ALA A 348 -12.59 5.84 -9.41
C ALA A 348 -13.70 5.81 -10.49
N ASN A 349 -14.40 4.70 -10.62
CA ASN A 349 -15.49 4.49 -11.57
C ASN A 349 -16.64 5.49 -11.34
N ILE A 350 -17.16 5.54 -10.11
CA ILE A 350 -18.27 6.44 -9.78
C ILE A 350 -17.82 7.92 -9.86
N SER A 351 -16.58 8.22 -9.50
CA SER A 351 -15.96 9.54 -9.64
C SER A 351 -15.97 9.99 -11.11
N GLU A 352 -15.47 9.15 -12.03
CA GLU A 352 -15.48 9.46 -13.46
C GLU A 352 -16.89 9.68 -14.00
N ARG A 353 -17.90 8.93 -13.56
CA ARG A 353 -19.29 9.17 -13.93
C ARG A 353 -19.82 10.54 -13.46
N ARG A 354 -19.37 11.05 -12.31
CA ARG A 354 -19.68 12.41 -11.87
C ARG A 354 -18.99 13.46 -12.74
N ILE A 355 -17.71 13.26 -13.09
CA ILE A 355 -17.00 14.14 -14.04
C ILE A 355 -17.79 14.26 -15.35
N TYR A 356 -18.20 13.11 -15.92
CA TYR A 356 -19.02 13.10 -17.14
C TYR A 356 -20.30 13.93 -17.00
N LYS A 357 -21.00 13.85 -15.86
CA LYS A 357 -22.21 14.63 -15.61
C LYS A 357 -21.94 16.12 -15.44
N LEU A 358 -20.85 16.50 -14.79
CA LEU A 358 -20.47 17.89 -14.62
C LEU A 358 -20.17 18.59 -15.96
N VAL A 359 -19.49 17.89 -16.88
CA VAL A 359 -19.13 18.49 -18.19
C VAL A 359 -20.23 18.40 -19.25
N SER A 360 -21.35 17.73 -18.96
CA SER A 360 -22.38 17.42 -19.97
C SER A 360 -23.37 18.57 -20.28
N GLY A 361 -23.18 19.76 -19.71
CA GLY A 361 -24.06 20.90 -19.97
C GLY A 361 -25.48 20.74 -19.45
N THR A 362 -25.67 20.01 -18.35
CA THR A 362 -26.99 19.76 -17.73
C THR A 362 -27.11 20.47 -16.38
N ARG A 363 -28.30 20.51 -15.84
CA ARG A 363 -28.60 21.15 -14.53
C ARG A 363 -28.19 22.63 -14.46
N GLY A 364 -28.18 23.34 -15.57
CA GLY A 364 -27.79 24.76 -15.65
C GLY A 364 -26.28 25.01 -15.63
N LEU A 365 -25.44 23.96 -15.77
CA LEU A 365 -24.05 24.12 -16.04
C LEU A 365 -23.79 24.31 -17.54
N PRO A 366 -22.81 25.14 -17.95
CA PRO A 366 -22.44 25.24 -19.35
C PRO A 366 -21.75 23.95 -19.81
N SER A 367 -21.92 23.64 -21.12
CA SER A 367 -21.20 22.49 -21.72
C SER A 367 -19.69 22.64 -21.51
N PHE A 368 -19.07 21.59 -21.06
CA PHE A 368 -17.63 21.51 -20.78
C PHE A 368 -17.12 22.57 -19.77
N LEU A 369 -18.00 23.13 -18.94
CA LEU A 369 -17.65 24.07 -17.86
C LEU A 369 -16.89 25.31 -18.34
N VAL A 370 -17.24 25.83 -19.52
CA VAL A 370 -16.68 27.07 -20.09
C VAL A 370 -17.78 28.06 -20.46
N ALA A 371 -17.46 29.34 -20.35
CA ALA A 371 -18.43 30.41 -20.65
C ALA A 371 -18.76 30.54 -22.16
N ASN A 372 -17.79 30.26 -23.03
CA ASN A 372 -17.90 30.39 -24.48
C ASN A 372 -17.53 29.06 -25.18
N PRO A 373 -18.43 28.03 -25.14
CA PRO A 373 -18.17 26.77 -25.80
C PRO A 373 -18.13 26.96 -27.33
N GLY A 374 -17.24 26.24 -28.00
CA GLY A 374 -17.00 26.34 -29.42
C GLY A 374 -15.60 26.90 -29.73
N VAL A 375 -15.30 28.11 -29.29
CA VAL A 375 -13.93 28.65 -29.28
C VAL A 375 -13.09 27.95 -28.20
N ASN A 376 -13.71 27.68 -27.07
CA ASN A 376 -13.10 26.94 -25.97
C ASN A 376 -13.68 25.52 -25.89
N SER A 377 -12.80 24.54 -25.67
CA SER A 377 -13.15 23.13 -25.41
C SER A 377 -13.27 22.84 -23.89
N GLY A 378 -12.68 23.69 -23.06
CA GLY A 378 -12.76 23.63 -21.60
C GLY A 378 -12.34 22.30 -21.00
N PHE A 379 -13.20 21.72 -20.20
CA PHE A 379 -12.96 20.49 -19.45
C PHE A 379 -13.35 19.20 -20.21
N MET A 380 -13.62 19.28 -21.52
CA MET A 380 -14.00 18.10 -22.31
C MET A 380 -13.00 16.95 -22.16
N ILE A 381 -11.71 17.22 -22.35
CA ILE A 381 -10.65 16.20 -22.39
C ILE A 381 -10.21 15.76 -21.00
N THR A 382 -10.51 16.52 -19.95
CA THR A 382 -10.27 16.04 -18.57
C THR A 382 -11.09 14.80 -18.25
N GLN A 383 -12.34 14.72 -18.77
CA GLN A 383 -13.16 13.52 -18.65
C GLN A 383 -12.57 12.34 -19.45
N TYR A 384 -12.02 12.57 -20.66
CA TYR A 384 -11.36 11.51 -21.43
C TYR A 384 -10.16 10.94 -20.69
N THR A 385 -9.37 11.79 -20.04
CA THR A 385 -8.24 11.36 -19.20
C THR A 385 -8.72 10.45 -18.06
N ALA A 386 -9.75 10.87 -17.32
CA ALA A 386 -10.34 10.06 -16.25
C ALA A 386 -10.89 8.73 -16.78
N ALA A 387 -11.62 8.75 -17.90
CA ALA A 387 -12.19 7.55 -18.53
C ALA A 387 -11.10 6.56 -18.99
N SER A 388 -9.98 7.05 -19.55
CA SER A 388 -8.86 6.20 -19.93
C SER A 388 -8.21 5.50 -18.75
N ILE A 389 -8.05 6.22 -17.62
CA ILE A 389 -7.49 5.68 -16.38
C ILE A 389 -8.43 4.61 -15.78
N VAL A 390 -9.72 4.87 -15.72
CA VAL A 390 -10.72 3.92 -15.24
C VAL A 390 -10.77 2.67 -16.13
N SER A 391 -10.64 2.83 -17.44
CA SER A 391 -10.56 1.70 -18.36
C SER A 391 -9.31 0.84 -18.12
N LEU A 392 -8.16 1.44 -17.84
CA LEU A 392 -6.95 0.72 -17.46
C LEU A 392 -7.13 -0.04 -16.14
N ASN A 393 -7.80 0.55 -15.14
CA ASN A 393 -8.06 -0.11 -13.86
C ASN A 393 -8.81 -1.43 -14.02
N LYS A 394 -9.72 -1.57 -15.00
CA LYS A 394 -10.41 -2.85 -15.27
C LYS A 394 -9.44 -3.99 -15.52
N SER A 395 -8.39 -3.76 -16.30
CA SER A 395 -7.35 -4.77 -16.55
C SER A 395 -6.50 -5.04 -15.30
N LEU A 396 -6.21 -4.00 -14.51
CA LEU A 396 -5.46 -4.14 -13.26
C LEU A 396 -6.26 -4.88 -12.16
N CYS A 397 -7.59 -4.86 -12.21
CA CYS A 397 -8.46 -5.54 -11.26
C CYS A 397 -8.76 -7.00 -11.64
N SER A 398 -8.22 -7.53 -12.75
CA SER A 398 -8.24 -8.98 -12.97
C SER A 398 -7.44 -9.65 -11.85
N PRO A 399 -8.02 -10.53 -11.00
CA PRO A 399 -7.33 -11.02 -9.81
C PRO A 399 -6.03 -11.76 -10.15
N ALA A 400 -4.94 -11.45 -9.45
CA ALA A 400 -3.68 -12.19 -9.57
C ALA A 400 -3.69 -13.44 -8.69
N SER A 401 -4.40 -13.39 -7.56
CA SER A 401 -4.51 -14.49 -6.59
C SER A 401 -5.21 -15.75 -7.10
N VAL A 402 -5.84 -15.71 -8.29
CA VAL A 402 -6.46 -16.88 -8.91
C VAL A 402 -5.50 -17.66 -9.83
N ASP A 403 -4.26 -17.17 -10.00
CA ASP A 403 -3.23 -17.78 -10.85
C ASP A 403 -2.20 -18.53 -10.01
N SER A 404 -1.69 -19.64 -10.55
CA SER A 404 -0.63 -20.42 -9.93
C SER A 404 0.23 -21.10 -10.98
N ILE A 405 1.55 -20.99 -10.84
CA ILE A 405 2.54 -21.57 -11.74
C ILE A 405 3.51 -22.42 -10.90
N PRO A 406 3.65 -23.74 -11.14
CA PRO A 406 4.58 -24.56 -10.40
C PRO A 406 6.03 -24.11 -10.63
N SER A 407 6.80 -24.08 -9.56
CA SER A 407 8.23 -23.69 -9.55
C SER A 407 9.07 -24.68 -8.76
N CYS A 408 10.40 -24.48 -8.72
CA CYS A 408 11.34 -25.29 -7.95
C CYS A 408 11.19 -26.80 -8.20
N GLN A 409 11.12 -27.23 -9.48
CA GLN A 409 10.93 -28.63 -9.89
C GLN A 409 9.65 -29.27 -9.32
N GLY A 410 8.60 -28.47 -9.11
CA GLY A 410 7.32 -28.93 -8.56
C GLY A 410 7.28 -29.02 -7.03
N GLN A 411 8.35 -28.64 -6.32
CA GLN A 411 8.33 -28.53 -4.86
C GLN A 411 7.39 -27.38 -4.40
N GLU A 412 7.30 -26.32 -5.21
CA GLU A 412 6.39 -25.21 -5.04
C GLU A 412 5.30 -25.31 -6.13
N ASP A 413 4.39 -26.25 -5.95
CA ASP A 413 3.35 -26.63 -6.93
C ASP A 413 2.08 -25.75 -6.86
N HIS A 414 1.96 -24.95 -5.80
CA HIS A 414 0.92 -23.93 -5.63
C HIS A 414 1.54 -22.64 -5.05
N VAL A 415 1.31 -21.51 -5.73
CA VAL A 415 1.87 -20.21 -5.38
C VAL A 415 0.76 -19.14 -5.38
N SER A 416 0.95 -18.05 -4.61
CA SER A 416 -0.11 -17.06 -4.37
C SER A 416 -0.22 -15.98 -5.43
N MET A 417 0.84 -15.72 -6.20
CA MET A 417 0.99 -14.53 -7.04
C MET A 417 0.76 -13.19 -6.30
N GLY A 418 0.94 -13.19 -4.97
CA GLY A 418 0.65 -12.03 -4.12
C GLY A 418 1.50 -10.81 -4.44
N ALA A 419 2.73 -10.98 -4.91
CA ALA A 419 3.55 -9.85 -5.37
C ALA A 419 2.94 -9.16 -6.61
N ASN A 420 2.33 -9.93 -7.51
CA ASN A 420 1.60 -9.37 -8.67
C ASN A 420 0.33 -8.63 -8.21
N ALA A 421 -0.41 -9.18 -7.25
CA ALA A 421 -1.55 -8.50 -6.64
C ALA A 421 -1.12 -7.15 -6.01
N ALA A 422 -0.01 -7.15 -5.26
CA ALA A 422 0.56 -5.95 -4.63
C ALA A 422 0.92 -4.85 -5.64
N ILE A 423 1.62 -5.19 -6.73
CA ILE A 423 2.02 -4.24 -7.78
C ILE A 423 0.81 -3.68 -8.51
N LYS A 424 -0.19 -4.50 -8.79
CA LYS A 424 -1.44 -4.07 -9.43
C LYS A 424 -2.21 -3.12 -8.52
N LEU A 425 -2.35 -3.47 -7.24
CA LEU A 425 -2.97 -2.62 -6.23
C LEU A 425 -2.28 -1.26 -6.14
N TYR A 426 -0.94 -1.22 -6.08
CA TYR A 426 -0.17 0.02 -6.09
C TYR A 426 -0.55 0.93 -7.27
N LYS A 427 -0.65 0.38 -8.48
CA LYS A 427 -1.04 1.12 -9.68
C LYS A 427 -2.48 1.62 -9.60
N VAL A 428 -3.41 0.81 -9.08
CA VAL A 428 -4.83 1.20 -8.91
C VAL A 428 -4.97 2.33 -7.90
N VAL A 429 -4.23 2.31 -6.79
CA VAL A 429 -4.20 3.42 -5.82
C VAL A 429 -3.81 4.73 -6.50
N LEU A 430 -2.69 4.74 -7.24
CA LEU A 430 -2.23 5.94 -7.95
C LEU A 430 -3.22 6.41 -9.02
N ASN A 431 -3.87 5.49 -9.70
CA ASN A 431 -4.88 5.80 -10.70
C ASN A 431 -6.15 6.39 -10.06
N THR A 432 -6.59 5.85 -8.93
CA THR A 432 -7.74 6.38 -8.18
C THR A 432 -7.46 7.80 -7.69
N GLU A 433 -6.26 8.07 -7.17
CA GLU A 433 -5.84 9.43 -6.79
C GLU A 433 -5.94 10.41 -7.96
N ARG A 434 -5.48 10.01 -9.15
CA ARG A 434 -5.55 10.85 -10.36
C ARG A 434 -6.99 11.15 -10.77
N VAL A 435 -7.87 10.15 -10.74
CA VAL A 435 -9.29 10.35 -11.09
C VAL A 435 -10.00 11.27 -10.11
N LEU A 436 -9.77 11.07 -8.80
CA LEU A 436 -10.32 11.96 -7.76
C LEU A 436 -9.80 13.40 -7.90
N ALA A 437 -8.52 13.58 -8.23
CA ALA A 437 -7.94 14.90 -8.49
C ALA A 437 -8.58 15.60 -9.71
N ILE A 438 -8.87 14.85 -10.77
CA ILE A 438 -9.59 15.35 -11.93
C ILE A 438 -11.04 15.70 -11.55
N GLU A 439 -11.72 14.89 -10.73
CA GLU A 439 -13.07 15.22 -10.26
C GLU A 439 -13.05 16.50 -9.42
N LEU A 440 -12.13 16.65 -8.48
CA LEU A 440 -11.99 17.86 -7.67
C LEU A 440 -11.83 19.11 -8.55
N MET A 441 -10.99 19.03 -9.59
CA MET A 441 -10.77 20.13 -10.52
C MET A 441 -12.07 20.50 -11.28
N ASN A 442 -12.81 19.49 -11.77
CA ASN A 442 -14.08 19.69 -12.46
C ASN A 442 -15.18 20.21 -11.52
N ALA A 443 -15.28 19.65 -10.31
CA ALA A 443 -16.28 20.06 -9.32
C ALA A 443 -16.07 21.49 -8.86
N ALA A 444 -14.83 21.88 -8.57
CA ALA A 444 -14.51 23.26 -8.21
C ALA A 444 -14.81 24.23 -9.37
N GLN A 445 -14.48 23.87 -10.62
CA GLN A 445 -14.84 24.67 -11.79
C GLN A 445 -16.37 24.82 -11.91
N ALA A 446 -17.12 23.73 -11.76
CA ALA A 446 -18.58 23.73 -11.85
C ALA A 446 -19.24 24.54 -10.73
N LEU A 447 -18.69 24.54 -9.53
CA LEU A 447 -19.22 25.25 -8.38
C LEU A 447 -19.20 26.77 -8.57
N GLU A 448 -18.22 27.32 -9.31
CA GLU A 448 -18.19 28.77 -9.65
C GLU A 448 -19.43 29.23 -10.43
N PHE A 449 -20.01 28.39 -11.28
CA PHE A 449 -21.22 28.72 -12.02
C PHE A 449 -22.47 28.74 -11.14
N ARG A 450 -22.36 28.43 -9.84
CA ARG A 450 -23.45 28.57 -8.86
C ARG A 450 -23.47 29.94 -8.16
N ARG A 451 -22.42 30.73 -8.31
CA ARG A 451 -22.39 32.08 -7.73
C ARG A 451 -23.61 32.90 -8.14
N PRO A 452 -24.21 33.72 -7.23
CA PRO A 452 -23.68 34.12 -5.91
C PRO A 452 -23.96 33.13 -4.75
N LEU A 453 -24.60 31.97 -4.99
CA LEU A 453 -24.88 30.98 -3.95
C LEU A 453 -23.61 30.33 -3.48
N HIS A 454 -23.56 30.00 -2.18
CA HIS A 454 -22.44 29.32 -1.55
C HIS A 454 -22.76 27.85 -1.23
N SER A 455 -21.79 27.01 -1.31
CA SER A 455 -21.84 25.64 -0.81
C SER A 455 -21.90 25.63 0.73
N SER A 456 -22.01 24.45 1.33
CA SER A 456 -21.91 24.30 2.78
C SER A 456 -20.60 24.88 3.33
N PRO A 457 -20.53 25.31 4.59
CA PRO A 457 -19.29 25.82 5.19
C PRO A 457 -18.11 24.85 5.04
N ALA A 458 -18.35 23.53 5.23
CA ALA A 458 -17.31 22.50 5.11
C ALA A 458 -16.76 22.38 3.68
N ILE A 459 -17.62 22.43 2.67
CA ILE A 459 -17.20 22.35 1.26
C ILE A 459 -16.62 23.70 0.80
N GLN A 460 -17.16 24.82 1.27
CA GLN A 460 -16.63 26.14 0.93
C GLN A 460 -15.19 26.33 1.44
N GLU A 461 -14.88 25.84 2.62
CA GLU A 461 -13.50 25.87 3.15
C GLU A 461 -12.53 25.10 2.24
N ILE A 462 -12.89 23.89 1.82
CA ILE A 462 -12.07 23.08 0.90
C ILE A 462 -11.92 23.81 -0.44
N PHE A 463 -12.99 24.35 -0.96
CA PHE A 463 -13.02 25.09 -2.22
C PHE A 463 -12.09 26.32 -2.16
N ASP A 464 -12.18 27.12 -1.11
CA ASP A 464 -11.36 28.34 -0.95
C ASP A 464 -9.87 28.01 -0.79
N GLN A 465 -9.55 26.91 -0.10
CA GLN A 465 -8.17 26.42 -0.01
C GLN A 465 -7.69 25.92 -1.37
N TYR A 466 -8.49 25.14 -2.09
CA TYR A 466 -8.13 24.60 -3.40
C TYR A 466 -7.89 25.70 -4.44
N ARG A 467 -8.73 26.75 -4.43
CA ARG A 467 -8.61 27.90 -5.36
C ARG A 467 -7.31 28.69 -5.22
N LYS A 468 -6.57 28.53 -4.14
CA LYS A 468 -5.20 29.08 -4.00
C LYS A 468 -4.18 28.36 -4.89
N TYR A 469 -4.48 27.13 -5.34
CA TYR A 469 -3.60 26.31 -6.19
C TYR A 469 -4.06 26.22 -7.64
N VAL A 470 -5.36 26.12 -7.84
CA VAL A 470 -5.98 25.99 -9.15
C VAL A 470 -7.03 27.10 -9.33
N PRO A 471 -6.78 28.10 -10.20
CA PRO A 471 -7.70 29.21 -10.42
C PRO A 471 -8.96 28.77 -11.16
N PHE A 472 -9.97 29.65 -11.24
CA PHE A 472 -11.08 29.50 -12.18
C PHE A 472 -10.56 29.68 -13.60
N ILE A 473 -10.82 28.71 -14.48
CA ILE A 473 -10.35 28.70 -15.85
C ILE A 473 -11.45 29.30 -16.75
N ILE A 474 -11.18 30.48 -17.31
CA ILE A 474 -12.13 31.24 -18.13
C ILE A 474 -11.99 30.85 -19.60
N ASN A 475 -10.77 30.72 -20.09
CA ASN A 475 -10.45 30.34 -21.47
C ASN A 475 -9.57 29.08 -21.44
N ASP A 476 -9.45 28.42 -22.60
CA ASP A 476 -8.61 27.23 -22.72
C ASP A 476 -7.14 27.52 -22.32
N GLU A 477 -6.62 26.70 -21.47
CA GLU A 477 -5.25 26.73 -20.96
C GLU A 477 -4.64 25.31 -21.02
N VAL A 478 -3.34 25.19 -20.76
CA VAL A 478 -2.67 23.90 -20.63
C VAL A 478 -3.12 23.22 -19.33
N MET A 479 -3.87 22.12 -19.42
CA MET A 479 -4.60 21.52 -18.30
C MET A 479 -3.76 20.61 -17.40
N TYR A 480 -2.71 19.93 -17.92
CA TYR A 480 -1.97 18.94 -17.14
C TYR A 480 -1.30 19.49 -15.87
N PRO A 481 -0.81 20.75 -15.80
CA PRO A 481 -0.25 21.29 -14.57
C PRO A 481 -1.30 21.45 -13.47
N TYR A 482 -2.55 21.74 -13.84
CA TYR A 482 -3.66 21.85 -12.89
C TYR A 482 -4.08 20.49 -12.34
N ILE A 483 -4.03 19.44 -13.17
CA ILE A 483 -4.24 18.06 -12.71
C ILE A 483 -3.16 17.69 -11.69
N GLN A 484 -1.89 18.01 -11.98
CA GLN A 484 -0.79 17.73 -11.05
C GLN A 484 -0.95 18.51 -9.73
N LYS A 485 -1.27 19.80 -9.78
CA LYS A 485 -1.55 20.60 -8.58
C LYS A 485 -2.73 20.03 -7.77
N SER A 486 -3.73 19.46 -8.44
CA SER A 486 -4.87 18.81 -7.78
C SER A 486 -4.43 17.53 -7.06
N ILE A 487 -3.57 16.71 -7.67
CA ILE A 487 -2.96 15.53 -7.03
C ILE A 487 -2.17 15.97 -5.79
N ASP A 488 -1.32 16.99 -5.93
CA ASP A 488 -0.51 17.51 -4.83
C ASP A 488 -1.36 18.08 -3.68
N PHE A 489 -2.53 18.63 -4.01
CA PHE A 489 -3.48 19.11 -3.02
C PHE A 489 -4.11 17.95 -2.22
N LEU A 490 -4.47 16.85 -2.88
CA LEU A 490 -5.00 15.66 -2.20
C LEU A 490 -4.00 15.00 -1.25
N ARG A 491 -2.69 15.25 -1.43
CA ARG A 491 -1.61 14.67 -0.63
C ARG A 491 -1.24 15.47 0.63
N LYS A 492 -1.81 16.66 0.77
CA LYS A 492 -1.64 17.53 1.95
C LYS A 492 -2.61 17.18 3.06
#